data_7e521aba8a8503c0f2ef9fcd143e9706
#
_entry.id   7e521aba8a8503c0f2ef9fcd143e9706
#
_cell.length_a   1.000
_cell.length_b   1.000
_cell.length_c   1.000
_cell.angle_alpha   90.00
_cell.angle_beta   90.00
_cell.angle_gamma   90.00
#
_symmetry.space_group_name_H-M   'P 1'
#
loop_
_entity.id
_entity.type
_entity.pdbx_description
1 polymer ?
#
loop_
_entity_poly.entity_id
_entity_poly.type
_entity_poly.pdbx_seq_one_letter_code
_entity_poly.pdbx_strand_id
1 'polypeptide(L)'
;MTSITKWIEEYRITEVECLMPDITGNARGKVMPASKFEREEMKLPEGILIQAVHGEWSDDYWELVDPTDRDMIMRPDPDTLCLVPWWDQEPAAQVIHDAYTPEGELHPLAVRSVLRRVLKRYEELGLRPVVAPEVEFYLVAKESNPDFELKPPIGRSGRPETARQSYSIDAVNEFDPVFELMYDYCEAQGIDVDALIHESGAAQMEINFLHGDALRAADQVFMFKRIMREAAMRHDIYATFMAKPMKNEPGSALHFHQSLLSVETGENVFSDEDGEETELFHHYIAGLQKYSPALMPFFAPNVNSYRRIAPEISAPTSLHWGYDNRTVGLRVPLSGPEARRIENRFPGADANPYLAIAATLTAGLLGMEEKLKTTDAYVGNAYDEP
;
A
#
# COMPACT_ATOMS: atom_id res chain seq x y z
N MET A 1 26.19 -19.91 -9.71
CA MET A 1 25.70 -18.52 -9.79
C MET A 1 24.24 -18.53 -9.36
N THR A 2 23.87 -17.66 -8.46
CA THR A 2 22.48 -17.45 -8.06
C THR A 2 21.66 -16.87 -9.23
N SER A 3 20.34 -16.93 -9.18
CA SER A 3 19.51 -16.32 -10.23
C SER A 3 19.76 -14.79 -10.31
N ILE A 4 19.99 -14.14 -9.18
CA ILE A 4 20.32 -12.70 -9.10
C ILE A 4 21.62 -12.37 -9.82
N THR A 5 22.73 -13.10 -9.59
CA THR A 5 24.02 -12.88 -10.27
C THR A 5 23.91 -12.94 -11.78
N LYS A 6 23.18 -13.96 -12.31
CA LYS A 6 22.94 -14.05 -13.75
C LYS A 6 22.17 -12.87 -14.32
N TRP A 7 21.17 -12.43 -13.60
CA TRP A 7 20.33 -11.29 -13.98
C TRP A 7 21.15 -9.99 -14.00
N ILE A 8 22.01 -9.76 -12.98
CA ILE A 8 22.92 -8.60 -12.91
C ILE A 8 23.89 -8.60 -14.11
N GLU A 9 24.45 -9.75 -14.47
CA GLU A 9 25.35 -9.88 -15.64
C GLU A 9 24.60 -9.62 -16.96
N GLU A 10 23.40 -10.20 -17.13
CA GLU A 10 22.58 -10.09 -18.32
C GLU A 10 22.19 -8.63 -18.63
N TYR A 11 21.72 -7.91 -17.61
CA TYR A 11 21.31 -6.51 -17.73
C TYR A 11 22.47 -5.51 -17.55
N ARG A 12 23.71 -6.00 -17.33
CA ARG A 12 24.94 -5.20 -17.14
C ARG A 12 24.77 -4.16 -16.03
N ILE A 13 24.15 -4.58 -14.93
CA ILE A 13 23.89 -3.70 -13.78
C ILE A 13 25.20 -3.24 -13.15
N THR A 14 25.34 -1.93 -12.95
CA THR A 14 26.50 -1.32 -12.32
C THR A 14 26.33 -1.10 -10.82
N GLU A 15 25.08 -0.83 -10.40
CA GLU A 15 24.74 -0.63 -8.99
C GLU A 15 23.34 -1.15 -8.64
N VAL A 16 23.13 -1.45 -7.36
CA VAL A 16 21.87 -1.99 -6.84
C VAL A 16 21.38 -1.11 -5.69
N GLU A 17 20.18 -0.59 -5.81
CA GLU A 17 19.43 0.00 -4.70
C GLU A 17 18.86 -1.11 -3.83
N CYS A 18 19.47 -1.33 -2.68
CA CYS A 18 19.05 -2.32 -1.70
C CYS A 18 17.99 -1.71 -0.79
N LEU A 19 16.72 -2.01 -1.01
CA LEU A 19 15.60 -1.34 -0.36
C LEU A 19 15.08 -2.13 0.84
N MET A 20 14.62 -1.43 1.86
CA MET A 20 13.83 -1.95 2.97
C MET A 20 12.72 -0.94 3.29
N PRO A 21 11.46 -1.35 3.39
CA PRO A 21 10.39 -0.48 3.86
C PRO A 21 10.51 -0.27 5.38
N ASP A 22 10.55 1.00 5.83
CA ASP A 22 10.50 1.35 7.26
C ASP A 22 9.06 1.37 7.79
N ILE A 23 8.87 1.70 9.07
CA ILE A 23 7.54 1.75 9.70
C ILE A 23 6.59 2.76 9.03
N THR A 24 7.14 3.78 8.39
CA THR A 24 6.35 4.82 7.70
C THR A 24 6.04 4.47 6.23
N GLY A 25 6.56 3.34 5.73
CA GLY A 25 6.43 2.93 4.33
C GLY A 25 7.40 3.64 3.38
N ASN A 26 8.43 4.31 3.91
CA ASN A 26 9.51 4.89 3.11
C ASN A 26 10.61 3.86 2.81
N ALA A 27 11.25 4.01 1.65
CA ALA A 27 12.39 3.21 1.28
C ALA A 27 13.63 3.65 2.06
N ARG A 28 14.20 2.72 2.84
CA ARG A 28 15.50 2.83 3.48
C ARG A 28 16.45 1.83 2.87
N GLY A 29 17.75 2.04 3.00
CA GLY A 29 18.71 1.08 2.49
C GLY A 29 20.02 1.68 2.07
N LYS A 30 20.67 1.02 1.13
CA LYS A 30 21.99 1.43 0.58
C LYS A 30 21.98 1.25 -0.93
N VAL A 31 22.68 2.14 -1.64
CA VAL A 31 23.09 1.91 -3.02
C VAL A 31 24.45 1.23 -2.99
N MET A 32 24.56 0.06 -3.58
CA MET A 32 25.77 -0.73 -3.59
C MET A 32 26.26 -0.98 -5.02
N PRO A 33 27.58 -0.85 -5.29
CA PRO A 33 28.11 -1.36 -6.56
C PRO A 33 27.73 -2.85 -6.74
N ALA A 34 27.34 -3.25 -7.94
CA ALA A 34 26.89 -4.62 -8.21
C ALA A 34 27.92 -5.67 -7.75
N SER A 35 29.21 -5.42 -7.98
CA SER A 35 30.29 -6.31 -7.56
C SER A 35 30.42 -6.45 -6.03
N LYS A 36 29.98 -5.47 -5.25
CA LYS A 36 29.92 -5.53 -3.80
C LYS A 36 28.68 -6.26 -3.33
N PHE A 37 27.52 -5.93 -3.92
CA PHE A 37 26.24 -6.59 -3.63
C PHE A 37 26.32 -8.12 -3.77
N GLU A 38 27.06 -8.62 -4.75
CA GLU A 38 27.26 -10.05 -4.97
C GLU A 38 28.12 -10.76 -3.94
N ARG A 39 28.94 -10.03 -3.18
CA ARG A 39 29.94 -10.60 -2.26
C ARG A 39 29.65 -10.38 -0.79
N GLU A 40 28.90 -9.36 -0.47
CA GLU A 40 28.68 -8.91 0.91
C GLU A 40 27.20 -8.82 1.25
N GLU A 41 26.81 -9.33 2.41
CA GLU A 41 25.48 -9.10 2.95
C GLU A 41 25.34 -7.62 3.35
N MET A 42 24.22 -7.00 2.97
CA MET A 42 23.88 -5.68 3.46
C MET A 42 23.53 -5.75 4.94
N LYS A 43 23.96 -4.74 5.71
CA LYS A 43 23.59 -4.56 7.12
C LYS A 43 23.05 -3.16 7.34
N LEU A 44 22.05 -3.05 8.22
CA LEU A 44 21.46 -1.79 8.67
C LEU A 44 21.27 -1.85 10.19
N PRO A 45 21.39 -0.73 10.92
CA PRO A 45 21.10 -0.69 12.35
C PRO A 45 19.59 -0.92 12.62
N GLU A 46 19.26 -1.59 13.73
CA GLU A 46 17.86 -1.89 14.10
C GLU A 46 17.01 -0.65 14.26
N GLY A 47 17.58 0.47 14.71
CA GLY A 47 16.86 1.72 14.94
C GLY A 47 16.18 2.29 13.70
N ILE A 48 16.64 1.94 12.50
CA ILE A 48 16.01 2.41 11.26
C ILE A 48 14.58 1.89 11.08
N LEU A 49 14.23 0.78 11.73
CA LEU A 49 12.89 0.18 11.65
C LEU A 49 11.81 1.06 12.28
N ILE A 50 12.15 1.83 13.30
CA ILE A 50 11.20 2.59 14.12
C ILE A 50 11.40 4.11 14.04
N GLN A 51 12.17 4.57 13.05
CA GLN A 51 12.35 6.00 12.80
C GLN A 51 11.06 6.61 12.25
N ALA A 52 10.62 7.71 12.88
CA ALA A 52 9.43 8.44 12.45
C ALA A 52 9.64 9.14 11.09
N VAL A 53 8.55 9.61 10.46
CA VAL A 53 8.57 10.27 9.15
C VAL A 53 9.44 11.53 9.11
N HIS A 54 9.58 12.23 10.24
CA HIS A 54 10.44 13.42 10.38
C HIS A 54 11.88 13.09 10.81
N GLY A 55 12.24 11.80 10.87
CA GLY A 55 13.60 11.33 11.14
C GLY A 55 13.98 11.19 12.62
N GLU A 56 13.06 11.45 13.54
CA GLU A 56 13.26 11.28 14.97
C GLU A 56 12.86 9.87 15.43
N TRP A 57 13.30 9.49 16.62
CA TRP A 57 12.90 8.26 17.29
C TRP A 57 11.96 8.58 18.45
N SER A 58 11.11 7.60 18.81
CA SER A 58 10.26 7.73 20.00
C SER A 58 11.13 7.67 21.28
N ASP A 59 10.61 8.26 22.37
CA ASP A 59 11.30 8.22 23.67
C ASP A 59 11.50 6.78 24.19
N ASP A 60 10.62 5.86 23.78
CA ASP A 60 10.66 4.44 24.15
C ASP A 60 11.54 3.59 23.19
N TYR A 61 12.33 4.22 22.35
CA TYR A 61 13.22 3.58 21.37
C TYR A 61 14.02 2.43 21.98
N TRP A 62 14.66 2.65 23.14
CA TRP A 62 15.52 1.70 23.80
C TRP A 62 14.80 0.50 24.43
N GLU A 63 13.45 0.56 24.52
CA GLU A 63 12.64 -0.56 24.97
C GLU A 63 12.25 -1.50 23.81
N LEU A 64 12.32 -1.00 22.57
CA LEU A 64 11.87 -1.70 21.38
C LEU A 64 13.02 -2.38 20.61
N VAL A 65 14.21 -1.81 20.64
CA VAL A 65 15.41 -2.31 19.94
C VAL A 65 16.58 -2.45 20.91
N ASP A 66 17.63 -3.16 20.47
CA ASP A 66 18.85 -3.31 21.28
C ASP A 66 19.47 -1.93 21.59
N PRO A 67 19.80 -1.62 22.86
CA PRO A 67 20.40 -0.33 23.24
C PRO A 67 21.72 0.00 22.55
N THR A 68 22.38 -1.00 21.96
CA THR A 68 23.62 -0.80 21.18
C THR A 68 23.36 -0.47 19.72
N ASP A 69 22.08 -0.43 19.30
CA ASP A 69 21.67 -0.23 17.90
C ASP A 69 22.41 -1.20 16.94
N ARG A 70 22.40 -2.47 17.30
CA ARG A 70 23.12 -3.52 16.56
C ARG A 70 22.63 -3.65 15.13
N ASP A 71 23.49 -4.17 14.26
CA ASP A 71 23.17 -4.41 12.87
C ASP A 71 22.21 -5.60 12.68
N MET A 72 21.19 -5.38 11.85
CA MET A 72 20.40 -6.45 11.22
C MET A 72 21.11 -6.96 9.98
N ILE A 73 20.86 -8.21 9.61
CA ILE A 73 21.26 -8.82 8.35
C ILE A 73 20.14 -8.65 7.33
N MET A 74 20.45 -8.05 6.20
CA MET A 74 19.48 -7.78 5.14
C MET A 74 19.65 -8.78 4.00
N ARG A 75 18.61 -9.57 3.70
CA ARG A 75 18.65 -10.54 2.61
C ARG A 75 17.70 -10.13 1.49
N PRO A 76 18.20 -10.06 0.24
CA PRO A 76 17.37 -9.67 -0.89
C PRO A 76 16.30 -10.73 -1.15
N ASP A 77 15.08 -10.28 -1.46
CA ASP A 77 14.02 -11.12 -2.00
C ASP A 77 14.13 -11.13 -3.54
N PRO A 78 14.55 -12.25 -4.16
CA PRO A 78 14.79 -12.32 -5.60
C PRO A 78 13.56 -11.98 -6.45
N ASP A 79 12.36 -12.23 -5.92
CA ASP A 79 11.10 -12.01 -6.65
C ASP A 79 10.76 -10.51 -6.79
N THR A 80 11.51 -9.65 -6.08
CA THR A 80 11.35 -8.17 -6.13
C THR A 80 12.44 -7.48 -6.94
N LEU A 81 13.39 -8.26 -7.52
CA LEU A 81 14.49 -7.72 -8.31
C LEU A 81 13.98 -7.14 -9.63
N CYS A 82 14.22 -5.86 -9.87
CA CYS A 82 13.81 -5.18 -11.08
C CYS A 82 14.77 -4.04 -11.46
N LEU A 83 14.59 -3.49 -12.65
CA LEU A 83 15.34 -2.32 -13.12
C LEU A 83 14.92 -1.05 -12.37
N VAL A 84 15.82 -0.07 -12.31
CA VAL A 84 15.53 1.31 -11.92
C VAL A 84 15.40 2.14 -13.20
N PRO A 85 14.17 2.30 -13.75
CA PRO A 85 13.98 2.79 -15.11
C PRO A 85 14.25 4.30 -15.27
N TRP A 86 14.39 5.03 -14.18
CA TRP A 86 14.70 6.48 -14.19
C TRP A 86 16.20 6.81 -14.17
N TRP A 87 17.09 5.82 -14.21
CA TRP A 87 18.52 6.04 -14.34
C TRP A 87 18.91 6.06 -15.82
N ASP A 88 19.32 7.23 -16.32
CA ASP A 88 19.51 7.47 -17.75
C ASP A 88 20.90 7.11 -18.29
N GLN A 89 21.90 6.94 -17.43
CA GLN A 89 23.30 6.78 -17.86
C GLN A 89 23.81 5.35 -17.79
N GLU A 90 23.62 4.68 -16.68
CA GLU A 90 24.06 3.31 -16.47
C GLU A 90 22.92 2.45 -15.90
N PRO A 91 22.79 1.18 -16.32
CA PRO A 91 21.73 0.32 -15.80
C PRO A 91 21.90 0.09 -14.30
N ALA A 92 20.85 0.40 -13.54
CA ALA A 92 20.77 0.13 -12.12
C ALA A 92 19.60 -0.82 -11.83
N ALA A 93 19.76 -1.61 -10.77
CA ALA A 93 18.72 -2.49 -10.24
C ALA A 93 18.23 -2.00 -8.88
N GLN A 94 17.06 -2.46 -8.49
CA GLN A 94 16.58 -2.36 -7.12
C GLN A 94 16.01 -3.70 -6.68
N VAL A 95 16.10 -3.96 -5.37
CA VAL A 95 15.58 -5.19 -4.77
C VAL A 95 15.18 -4.92 -3.33
N ILE A 96 14.01 -5.44 -2.92
CA ILE A 96 13.54 -5.35 -1.54
C ILE A 96 14.24 -6.42 -0.70
N HIS A 97 14.63 -6.04 0.51
CA HIS A 97 15.28 -6.94 1.46
C HIS A 97 14.38 -7.24 2.64
N ASP A 98 14.37 -8.48 3.06
CA ASP A 98 13.87 -8.88 4.36
C ASP A 98 14.96 -8.67 5.44
N ALA A 99 14.56 -8.17 6.60
CA ALA A 99 15.44 -7.96 7.74
C ALA A 99 15.47 -9.20 8.64
N TYR A 100 16.68 -9.60 9.04
CA TYR A 100 16.92 -10.71 9.94
C TYR A 100 17.72 -10.25 11.17
N THR A 101 17.43 -10.86 12.30
CA THR A 101 18.26 -10.70 13.51
C THR A 101 19.64 -11.31 13.30
N PRO A 102 20.64 -10.97 14.12
CA PRO A 102 21.94 -11.64 14.08
C PRO A 102 21.88 -13.17 14.25
N GLU A 103 20.83 -13.66 14.90
CA GLU A 103 20.58 -15.10 15.12
C GLU A 103 19.99 -15.78 13.88
N GLY A 104 19.61 -15.01 12.85
CA GLY A 104 19.11 -15.51 11.57
C GLY A 104 17.58 -15.65 11.49
N GLU A 105 16.84 -15.13 12.46
CA GLU A 105 15.37 -15.10 12.46
C GLU A 105 14.85 -13.83 11.77
N LEU A 106 13.68 -13.90 11.15
CA LEU A 106 13.02 -12.70 10.62
C LEU A 106 12.82 -11.67 11.72
N HIS A 107 13.26 -10.44 11.49
CA HIS A 107 13.18 -9.38 12.50
C HIS A 107 11.75 -9.05 12.86
N PRO A 108 11.35 -9.12 14.15
CA PRO A 108 9.95 -9.02 14.54
C PRO A 108 9.29 -7.66 14.27
N LEU A 109 10.07 -6.58 14.23
CA LEU A 109 9.58 -5.21 13.98
C LEU A 109 9.61 -4.82 12.49
N ALA A 110 10.29 -5.59 11.62
CA ALA A 110 10.30 -5.28 10.19
C ALA A 110 8.91 -5.48 9.59
N VAL A 111 8.41 -4.46 8.89
CA VAL A 111 7.01 -4.42 8.43
C VAL A 111 6.67 -5.56 7.46
N ARG A 112 7.61 -5.95 6.60
CA ARG A 112 7.46 -7.12 5.72
C ARG A 112 7.37 -8.43 6.52
N SER A 113 8.17 -8.56 7.58
CA SER A 113 8.13 -9.73 8.47
C SER A 113 6.81 -9.81 9.25
N VAL A 114 6.23 -8.67 9.62
CA VAL A 114 4.89 -8.63 10.24
C VAL A 114 3.85 -9.23 9.31
N LEU A 115 3.81 -8.80 8.04
CA LEU A 115 2.87 -9.32 7.06
C LEU A 115 3.12 -10.82 6.80
N ARG A 116 4.39 -11.25 6.60
CA ARG A 116 4.73 -12.67 6.41
C ARG A 116 4.23 -13.56 7.56
N ARG A 117 4.30 -13.10 8.82
CA ARG A 117 3.75 -13.87 9.96
C ARG A 117 2.24 -14.01 9.91
N VAL A 118 1.53 -12.98 9.47
CA VAL A 118 0.07 -13.04 9.30
C VAL A 118 -0.27 -14.02 8.17
N LEU A 119 0.40 -13.93 7.03
CA LEU A 119 0.17 -14.83 5.89
C LEU A 119 0.44 -16.30 6.25
N LYS A 120 1.49 -16.56 7.03
CA LYS A 120 1.77 -17.91 7.53
C LYS A 120 0.63 -18.49 8.37
N ARG A 121 -0.05 -17.69 9.19
CA ARG A 121 -1.22 -18.15 9.94
C ARG A 121 -2.39 -18.55 9.04
N TYR A 122 -2.59 -17.82 7.92
CA TYR A 122 -3.58 -18.19 6.92
C TYR A 122 -3.21 -19.51 6.22
N GLU A 123 -1.94 -19.66 5.85
CA GLU A 123 -1.43 -20.91 5.24
C GLU A 123 -1.63 -22.11 6.16
N GLU A 124 -1.41 -21.98 7.48
CA GLU A 124 -1.65 -23.01 8.48
C GLU A 124 -3.15 -23.43 8.58
N LEU A 125 -4.07 -22.56 8.15
CA LEU A 125 -5.50 -22.85 8.00
C LEU A 125 -5.89 -23.38 6.62
N GLY A 126 -4.92 -23.57 5.70
CA GLY A 126 -5.19 -23.95 4.32
C GLY A 126 -5.81 -22.83 3.48
N LEU A 127 -5.62 -21.58 3.89
CA LEU A 127 -6.17 -20.40 3.23
C LEU A 127 -5.06 -19.51 2.64
N ARG A 128 -5.38 -18.83 1.55
CA ARG A 128 -4.50 -17.84 0.92
C ARG A 128 -5.25 -16.53 0.71
N PRO A 129 -4.85 -15.45 1.39
CA PRO A 129 -5.38 -14.13 1.13
C PRO A 129 -5.01 -13.62 -0.25
N VAL A 130 -5.98 -13.01 -0.94
CA VAL A 130 -5.81 -12.29 -2.20
C VAL A 130 -6.22 -10.84 -1.96
N VAL A 131 -5.37 -9.91 -2.39
CA VAL A 131 -5.56 -8.47 -2.15
C VAL A 131 -5.42 -7.71 -3.46
N ALA A 132 -6.32 -6.74 -3.69
CA ALA A 132 -6.20 -5.74 -4.74
C ALA A 132 -6.21 -4.35 -4.09
N PRO A 133 -5.07 -3.62 -4.13
CA PRO A 133 -5.01 -2.25 -3.63
C PRO A 133 -5.57 -1.24 -4.64
N GLU A 134 -6.19 -0.18 -4.11
CA GLU A 134 -6.52 1.05 -4.83
C GLU A 134 -5.80 2.19 -4.12
N VAL A 135 -4.99 2.97 -4.84
CA VAL A 135 -4.12 4.01 -4.25
C VAL A 135 -4.49 5.36 -4.81
N GLU A 136 -5.05 6.22 -3.99
CA GLU A 136 -5.32 7.61 -4.32
C GLU A 136 -4.11 8.50 -4.03
N PHE A 137 -3.91 9.53 -4.84
CA PHE A 137 -2.86 10.52 -4.66
C PHE A 137 -3.23 11.84 -5.35
N TYR A 138 -2.54 12.91 -4.97
CA TYR A 138 -2.65 14.19 -5.66
C TYR A 138 -1.41 14.50 -6.46
N LEU A 139 -1.59 15.04 -7.65
CA LEU A 139 -0.56 15.81 -8.32
C LEU A 139 -0.62 17.26 -7.82
N VAL A 140 0.53 17.81 -7.46
CA VAL A 140 0.64 19.17 -6.93
C VAL A 140 1.76 19.95 -7.62
N ALA A 141 1.55 21.25 -7.75
CA ALA A 141 2.56 22.14 -8.31
C ALA A 141 3.85 22.10 -7.46
N LYS A 142 4.98 22.17 -8.12
CA LYS A 142 6.28 22.28 -7.47
C LYS A 142 6.39 23.62 -6.77
N GLU A 143 6.52 23.57 -5.46
CA GLU A 143 6.68 24.74 -4.60
C GLU A 143 7.86 24.51 -3.65
N SER A 144 8.74 25.49 -3.58
CA SER A 144 9.94 25.38 -2.75
C SER A 144 9.76 25.92 -1.34
N ASN A 145 8.68 26.66 -1.08
CA ASN A 145 8.40 27.21 0.24
C ASN A 145 7.39 26.30 0.96
N PRO A 146 7.79 25.63 2.07
CA PRO A 146 6.91 24.74 2.82
C PRO A 146 5.73 25.42 3.50
N ASP A 147 5.74 26.75 3.63
CA ASP A 147 4.65 27.53 4.22
C ASP A 147 3.52 27.82 3.23
N PHE A 148 3.71 27.54 1.94
CA PHE A 148 2.66 27.70 0.94
C PHE A 148 1.71 26.50 0.93
N GLU A 149 0.43 26.81 0.75
CA GLU A 149 -0.62 25.81 0.57
C GLU A 149 -0.39 25.06 -0.76
N LEU A 150 -0.52 23.73 -0.74
CA LEU A 150 -0.43 22.90 -1.93
C LEU A 150 -1.53 23.28 -2.93
N LYS A 151 -1.18 23.28 -4.22
CA LYS A 151 -2.08 23.65 -5.31
C LYS A 151 -2.00 22.62 -6.43
N PRO A 152 -3.09 22.42 -7.19
CA PRO A 152 -3.04 21.63 -8.42
C PRO A 152 -1.99 22.17 -9.39
N PRO A 153 -1.29 21.31 -10.12
CA PRO A 153 -0.30 21.72 -11.11
C PRO A 153 -0.99 22.26 -12.38
N ILE A 154 -0.20 22.88 -13.25
CA ILE A 154 -0.67 23.29 -14.57
C ILE A 154 -0.61 22.10 -15.51
N GLY A 155 -1.75 21.69 -16.07
CA GLY A 155 -1.85 20.65 -17.08
C GLY A 155 -1.50 21.15 -18.49
N ARG A 156 -1.65 20.27 -19.48
CA ARG A 156 -1.36 20.57 -20.92
C ARG A 156 -2.17 21.74 -21.48
N SER A 157 -3.34 22.04 -20.92
CA SER A 157 -4.16 23.19 -21.30
C SER A 157 -3.56 24.53 -20.90
N GLY A 158 -2.50 24.54 -20.07
CA GLY A 158 -1.89 25.74 -19.52
C GLY A 158 -2.64 26.33 -18.34
N ARG A 159 -3.56 25.59 -17.73
CA ARG A 159 -4.39 26.02 -16.58
C ARG A 159 -4.30 24.99 -15.45
N PRO A 160 -4.31 25.44 -14.19
CA PRO A 160 -4.52 24.53 -13.08
C PRO A 160 -5.97 24.06 -13.06
N GLU A 161 -6.19 22.84 -12.65
CA GLU A 161 -7.52 22.34 -12.38
C GLU A 161 -8.12 23.03 -11.15
N THR A 162 -9.36 23.51 -11.28
CA THR A 162 -10.05 24.24 -10.19
C THR A 162 -11.43 23.68 -9.86
N ALA A 163 -11.89 22.68 -10.61
CA ALA A 163 -13.19 22.05 -10.44
C ALA A 163 -13.03 20.56 -10.16
N ARG A 164 -13.96 19.98 -9.43
CA ARG A 164 -14.05 18.53 -9.21
C ARG A 164 -14.56 17.85 -10.47
N GLN A 165 -13.83 16.87 -10.98
CA GLN A 165 -14.10 16.24 -12.27
C GLN A 165 -14.04 14.71 -12.18
N SER A 166 -14.64 14.11 -11.16
CA SER A 166 -14.65 12.66 -10.95
C SER A 166 -14.94 11.90 -12.24
N TYR A 167 -14.11 10.90 -12.56
CA TYR A 167 -14.17 10.05 -13.76
C TYR A 167 -14.02 10.80 -15.10
N SER A 168 -13.52 12.03 -15.10
CA SER A 168 -13.25 12.77 -16.33
C SER A 168 -12.01 12.26 -17.04
N ILE A 169 -12.16 11.69 -18.20
CA ILE A 169 -11.04 11.27 -19.06
C ILE A 169 -10.21 12.46 -19.53
N ASP A 170 -10.85 13.58 -19.87
CA ASP A 170 -10.13 14.79 -20.28
C ASP A 170 -9.27 15.35 -19.15
N ALA A 171 -9.71 15.23 -17.89
CA ALA A 171 -8.92 15.66 -16.73
C ALA A 171 -7.70 14.75 -16.48
N VAL A 172 -7.84 13.44 -16.67
CA VAL A 172 -6.68 12.52 -16.68
C VAL A 172 -5.70 12.94 -17.77
N ASN A 173 -6.19 13.18 -18.98
CA ASN A 173 -5.38 13.54 -20.13
C ASN A 173 -4.64 14.90 -19.99
N GLU A 174 -5.03 15.75 -19.03
CA GLU A 174 -4.24 16.97 -18.72
C GLU A 174 -2.80 16.65 -18.30
N PHE A 175 -2.57 15.45 -17.73
CA PHE A 175 -1.28 14.99 -17.23
C PHE A 175 -0.77 13.75 -17.97
N ASP A 176 -1.24 13.48 -19.17
CA ASP A 176 -0.91 12.33 -20.00
C ASP A 176 0.60 11.99 -20.05
N PRO A 177 1.55 12.94 -20.30
CA PRO A 177 2.97 12.61 -20.33
C PRO A 177 3.53 12.07 -19.00
N VAL A 178 2.94 12.47 -17.86
CA VAL A 178 3.33 11.96 -16.54
C VAL A 178 2.87 10.51 -16.38
N PHE A 179 1.67 10.22 -16.85
CA PHE A 179 1.09 8.87 -16.75
C PHE A 179 1.68 7.89 -17.75
N GLU A 180 2.01 8.33 -18.97
CA GLU A 180 2.79 7.50 -19.91
C GLU A 180 4.10 7.05 -19.26
N LEU A 181 4.85 7.99 -18.67
CA LEU A 181 6.10 7.67 -18.00
C LEU A 181 5.90 6.78 -16.77
N MET A 182 4.83 6.99 -16.02
CA MET A 182 4.46 6.12 -14.89
C MET A 182 4.17 4.69 -15.36
N TYR A 183 3.42 4.51 -16.46
CA TYR A 183 3.14 3.19 -17.03
C TYR A 183 4.42 2.50 -17.52
N ASP A 184 5.30 3.20 -18.23
CA ASP A 184 6.59 2.68 -18.68
C ASP A 184 7.44 2.19 -17.49
N TYR A 185 7.43 2.93 -16.39
CA TYR A 185 8.15 2.56 -15.18
C TYR A 185 7.50 1.38 -14.45
N CYS A 186 6.19 1.30 -14.41
CA CYS A 186 5.46 0.16 -13.87
C CYS A 186 5.76 -1.11 -14.67
N GLU A 187 5.71 -1.06 -16.00
CA GLU A 187 6.04 -2.18 -16.88
C GLU A 187 7.47 -2.67 -16.66
N ALA A 188 8.45 -1.74 -16.61
CA ALA A 188 9.85 -2.07 -16.37
C ALA A 188 10.10 -2.74 -15.00
N GLN A 189 9.22 -2.52 -14.04
CA GLN A 189 9.29 -3.11 -12.68
C GLN A 189 8.32 -4.28 -12.48
N GLY A 190 7.61 -4.71 -13.50
CA GLY A 190 6.67 -5.83 -13.41
C GLY A 190 5.47 -5.56 -12.49
N ILE A 191 5.03 -4.29 -12.44
CA ILE A 191 3.85 -3.87 -11.69
C ILE A 191 2.66 -3.82 -12.64
N ASP A 192 1.67 -4.66 -12.36
CA ASP A 192 0.46 -4.78 -13.17
C ASP A 192 -0.59 -3.75 -12.71
N VAL A 193 -0.76 -2.70 -13.51
CA VAL A 193 -1.79 -1.67 -13.31
C VAL A 193 -3.08 -2.11 -13.99
N ASP A 194 -4.22 -2.01 -13.28
CA ASP A 194 -5.56 -2.32 -13.82
C ASP A 194 -6.23 -1.07 -14.42
N ALA A 195 -6.33 0.00 -13.64
CA ALA A 195 -6.98 1.23 -14.09
C ALA A 195 -6.34 2.48 -13.48
N LEU A 196 -6.45 3.60 -14.22
CA LEU A 196 -6.17 4.96 -13.75
C LEU A 196 -7.47 5.77 -13.81
N ILE A 197 -7.82 6.43 -12.71
CA ILE A 197 -9.08 7.15 -12.54
C ILE A 197 -8.80 8.56 -12.06
N HIS A 198 -9.56 9.55 -12.58
CA HIS A 198 -9.62 10.87 -11.97
C HIS A 198 -10.59 10.82 -10.79
N GLU A 199 -10.09 11.13 -9.60
CA GLU A 199 -10.86 11.15 -8.37
C GLU A 199 -11.62 12.48 -8.18
N SER A 200 -12.26 12.63 -7.01
CA SER A 200 -13.15 13.77 -6.74
C SER A 200 -12.41 15.10 -6.58
N GLY A 201 -11.16 15.10 -6.10
CA GLY A 201 -10.39 16.33 -5.85
C GLY A 201 -9.72 16.86 -7.10
N ALA A 202 -9.39 18.16 -7.12
CA ALA A 202 -8.66 18.77 -8.21
C ALA A 202 -7.25 18.16 -8.35
N ALA A 203 -6.95 17.57 -9.51
CA ALA A 203 -5.75 16.79 -9.81
C ALA A 203 -5.53 15.59 -8.85
N GLN A 204 -6.62 15.04 -8.32
CA GLN A 204 -6.61 13.79 -7.57
C GLN A 204 -6.80 12.61 -8.51
N MET A 205 -5.94 11.63 -8.37
CA MET A 205 -5.94 10.43 -9.19
C MET A 205 -5.99 9.18 -8.30
N GLU A 206 -6.49 8.09 -8.86
CA GLU A 206 -6.46 6.76 -8.28
C GLU A 206 -5.85 5.79 -9.27
N ILE A 207 -4.98 4.92 -8.77
CA ILE A 207 -4.46 3.77 -9.50
C ILE A 207 -4.95 2.49 -8.85
N ASN A 208 -5.48 1.58 -9.66
CA ASN A 208 -5.92 0.26 -9.23
C ASN A 208 -4.92 -0.78 -9.70
N PHE A 209 -4.61 -1.74 -8.83
CA PHE A 209 -3.73 -2.86 -9.15
C PHE A 209 -4.52 -4.14 -9.32
N LEU A 210 -4.03 -5.02 -10.18
CA LEU A 210 -4.57 -6.37 -10.30
C LEU A 210 -4.48 -7.09 -8.95
N HIS A 211 -5.48 -7.89 -8.65
CA HIS A 211 -5.51 -8.70 -7.43
C HIS A 211 -4.43 -9.79 -7.47
N GLY A 212 -3.85 -10.08 -6.31
CA GLY A 212 -2.80 -11.08 -6.21
C GLY A 212 -2.41 -11.44 -4.78
N ASP A 213 -1.25 -12.04 -4.65
CA ASP A 213 -0.65 -12.35 -3.34
C ASP A 213 -0.51 -11.08 -2.49
N ALA A 214 -0.87 -11.19 -1.21
CA ALA A 214 -0.95 -10.03 -0.33
C ALA A 214 0.42 -9.36 -0.05
N LEU A 215 1.52 -10.13 -0.01
CA LEU A 215 2.86 -9.57 0.16
C LEU A 215 3.29 -8.84 -1.12
N ARG A 216 3.07 -9.47 -2.29
CA ARG A 216 3.35 -8.84 -3.59
C ARG A 216 2.52 -7.56 -3.76
N ALA A 217 1.24 -7.55 -3.38
CA ALA A 217 0.39 -6.36 -3.41
C ALA A 217 0.97 -5.22 -2.55
N ALA A 218 1.49 -5.53 -1.35
CA ALA A 218 2.16 -4.55 -0.51
C ALA A 218 3.45 -4.02 -1.14
N ASP A 219 4.27 -4.90 -1.73
CA ASP A 219 5.49 -4.55 -2.46
C ASP A 219 5.17 -3.64 -3.66
N GLN A 220 4.12 -3.95 -4.43
CA GLN A 220 3.67 -3.14 -5.57
C GLN A 220 3.27 -1.73 -5.14
N VAL A 221 2.48 -1.57 -4.08
CA VAL A 221 2.13 -0.23 -3.55
C VAL A 221 3.37 0.53 -3.08
N PHE A 222 4.28 -0.14 -2.37
CA PHE A 222 5.54 0.46 -1.91
C PHE A 222 6.39 0.97 -3.08
N MET A 223 6.57 0.16 -4.12
CA MET A 223 7.32 0.51 -5.32
C MET A 223 6.61 1.59 -6.14
N PHE A 224 5.29 1.47 -6.33
CA PHE A 224 4.49 2.44 -7.08
C PHE A 224 4.59 3.86 -6.51
N LYS A 225 4.58 4.01 -5.18
CA LYS A 225 4.75 5.32 -4.55
C LYS A 225 6.08 5.99 -4.94
N ARG A 226 7.15 5.21 -5.16
CA ARG A 226 8.43 5.70 -5.68
C ARG A 226 8.32 6.07 -7.15
N ILE A 227 7.78 5.17 -7.98
CA ILE A 227 7.56 5.36 -9.41
C ILE A 227 6.80 6.66 -9.67
N MET A 228 5.65 6.84 -9.03
CA MET A 228 4.80 8.00 -9.27
C MET A 228 5.47 9.32 -8.87
N ARG A 229 6.23 9.32 -7.77
CA ARG A 229 7.03 10.49 -7.37
C ARG A 229 8.10 10.83 -8.40
N GLU A 230 8.82 9.83 -8.93
CA GLU A 230 9.84 10.03 -9.96
C GLU A 230 9.22 10.50 -11.27
N ALA A 231 8.15 9.89 -11.75
CA ALA A 231 7.45 10.31 -12.95
C ALA A 231 6.97 11.77 -12.84
N ALA A 232 6.38 12.15 -11.70
CA ALA A 232 5.94 13.51 -11.44
C ALA A 232 7.12 14.51 -11.43
N MET A 233 8.22 14.18 -10.73
CA MET A 233 9.40 15.06 -10.65
C MET A 233 10.04 15.32 -12.00
N ARG A 234 10.01 14.38 -12.93
CA ARG A 234 10.53 14.55 -14.30
C ARG A 234 9.70 15.53 -15.14
N HIS A 235 8.49 15.83 -14.69
CA HIS A 235 7.59 16.82 -15.31
C HIS A 235 7.42 18.09 -14.45
N ASP A 236 8.36 18.38 -13.54
CA ASP A 236 8.36 19.57 -12.67
C ASP A 236 7.10 19.71 -11.78
N ILE A 237 6.48 18.60 -11.40
CA ILE A 237 5.38 18.53 -10.43
C ILE A 237 5.72 17.50 -9.35
N TYR A 238 4.90 17.44 -8.31
CA TYR A 238 5.04 16.42 -7.27
C TYR A 238 3.79 15.54 -7.21
N ALA A 239 3.99 14.26 -6.85
CA ALA A 239 2.93 13.36 -6.41
C ALA A 239 2.97 13.24 -4.88
N THR A 240 1.84 13.48 -4.22
CA THR A 240 1.71 13.34 -2.76
C THR A 240 0.69 12.28 -2.38
N PHE A 241 1.09 11.43 -1.44
CA PHE A 241 0.27 10.39 -0.82
C PHE A 241 -0.17 10.78 0.60
N MET A 242 -0.17 12.06 0.94
CA MET A 242 -0.75 12.52 2.20
C MET A 242 -2.24 12.21 2.23
N ALA A 243 -2.74 11.73 3.38
CA ALA A 243 -4.16 11.42 3.53
C ALA A 243 -5.08 12.64 3.37
N LYS A 244 -4.61 13.84 3.73
CA LYS A 244 -5.35 15.11 3.57
C LYS A 244 -4.40 16.25 3.19
N PRO A 245 -3.96 16.34 1.92
CA PRO A 245 -2.98 17.34 1.51
C PRO A 245 -3.56 18.76 1.42
N MET A 246 -4.82 18.89 1.01
CA MET A 246 -5.50 20.18 0.83
C MET A 246 -6.77 20.24 1.68
N LYS A 247 -6.97 21.35 2.40
CA LYS A 247 -8.04 21.51 3.39
C LYS A 247 -9.44 21.34 2.81
N ASN A 248 -9.68 21.89 1.64
CA ASN A 248 -11.02 21.97 1.02
C ASN A 248 -11.27 20.86 -0.02
N GLU A 249 -10.28 20.02 -0.30
CA GLU A 249 -10.38 18.90 -1.22
C GLU A 249 -10.61 17.58 -0.46
N PRO A 250 -11.12 16.52 -1.09
CA PRO A 250 -11.20 15.19 -0.49
C PRO A 250 -9.85 14.69 0.01
N GLY A 251 -9.86 13.74 0.94
CA GLY A 251 -8.67 13.01 1.35
C GLY A 251 -8.32 11.92 0.33
N SER A 252 -7.10 11.37 0.44
CA SER A 252 -6.63 10.25 -0.36
C SER A 252 -6.63 8.95 0.43
N ALA A 253 -7.21 7.91 -0.15
CA ALA A 253 -7.36 6.58 0.42
C ALA A 253 -6.31 5.58 -0.09
N LEU A 254 -6.17 4.51 0.65
CA LEU A 254 -5.56 3.25 0.24
C LEU A 254 -6.57 2.15 0.53
N HIS A 255 -7.50 1.91 -0.37
CA HIS A 255 -8.50 0.86 -0.21
C HIS A 255 -7.90 -0.52 -0.48
N PHE A 256 -8.37 -1.52 0.24
CA PHE A 256 -8.00 -2.91 0.02
C PHE A 256 -9.22 -3.76 -0.25
N HIS A 257 -9.36 -4.24 -1.49
CA HIS A 257 -10.21 -5.36 -1.80
C HIS A 257 -9.53 -6.64 -1.37
N GLN A 258 -10.24 -7.53 -0.69
CA GLN A 258 -9.68 -8.74 -0.15
C GLN A 258 -10.66 -9.90 -0.24
N SER A 259 -10.13 -11.06 -0.59
CA SER A 259 -10.80 -12.35 -0.56
C SER A 259 -9.87 -13.43 -0.03
N LEU A 260 -10.41 -14.61 0.25
CA LEU A 260 -9.65 -15.76 0.70
C LEU A 260 -9.89 -16.92 -0.26
N LEU A 261 -8.80 -17.55 -0.71
CA LEU A 261 -8.87 -18.77 -1.51
C LEU A 261 -8.45 -19.97 -0.68
N SER A 262 -9.10 -21.10 -0.91
CA SER A 262 -8.63 -22.40 -0.43
C SER A 262 -7.31 -22.75 -1.12
N VAL A 263 -6.29 -23.14 -0.35
CA VAL A 263 -5.01 -23.62 -0.91
C VAL A 263 -5.20 -24.91 -1.68
N GLU A 264 -6.14 -25.77 -1.26
CA GLU A 264 -6.41 -27.07 -1.84
C GLU A 264 -7.13 -26.97 -3.21
N THR A 265 -8.22 -26.16 -3.27
CA THR A 265 -9.08 -26.07 -4.47
C THR A 265 -8.81 -24.85 -5.33
N GLY A 266 -8.23 -23.78 -4.76
CA GLY A 266 -8.07 -22.49 -5.42
C GLY A 266 -9.36 -21.66 -5.47
N GLU A 267 -10.46 -22.16 -4.89
CA GLU A 267 -11.78 -21.49 -4.89
C GLU A 267 -11.89 -20.44 -3.81
N ASN A 268 -12.76 -19.47 -4.03
CA ASN A 268 -13.07 -18.41 -3.08
C ASN A 268 -13.94 -18.94 -1.94
N VAL A 269 -13.40 -18.97 -0.71
CA VAL A 269 -14.10 -19.52 0.45
C VAL A 269 -15.16 -18.60 1.06
N PHE A 270 -15.33 -17.40 0.53
CA PHE A 270 -16.43 -16.50 0.89
C PHE A 270 -17.76 -16.91 0.24
N SER A 271 -17.72 -17.83 -0.72
CA SER A 271 -18.89 -18.41 -1.40
C SER A 271 -18.90 -19.92 -1.24
N ASP A 272 -20.09 -20.51 -1.15
CA ASP A 272 -20.29 -21.96 -1.18
C ASP A 272 -20.54 -22.47 -2.63
N GLU A 273 -20.82 -23.77 -2.78
CA GLU A 273 -21.04 -24.44 -4.05
C GLU A 273 -22.31 -23.93 -4.79
N ASP A 274 -23.28 -23.39 -4.05
CA ASP A 274 -24.52 -22.80 -4.60
C ASP A 274 -24.32 -21.29 -4.94
N GLY A 275 -23.13 -20.74 -4.61
CA GLY A 275 -22.79 -19.33 -4.83
C GLY A 275 -23.30 -18.40 -3.72
N GLU A 276 -23.80 -18.95 -2.62
CA GLU A 276 -24.27 -18.17 -1.48
C GLU A 276 -23.08 -17.77 -0.57
N GLU A 277 -23.32 -16.81 0.33
CA GLU A 277 -22.32 -16.34 1.28
C GLU A 277 -22.12 -17.35 2.41
N THR A 278 -20.83 -17.65 2.71
CA THR A 278 -20.49 -18.57 3.80
C THR A 278 -20.52 -17.88 5.16
N GLU A 279 -20.66 -18.68 6.25
CA GLU A 279 -20.49 -18.15 7.61
C GLU A 279 -19.09 -17.55 7.80
N LEU A 280 -18.08 -18.10 7.14
CA LEU A 280 -16.71 -17.61 7.19
C LEU A 280 -16.60 -16.17 6.66
N PHE A 281 -17.31 -15.83 5.57
CA PHE A 281 -17.41 -14.47 5.06
C PHE A 281 -17.97 -13.50 6.11
N HIS A 282 -19.07 -13.87 6.76
CA HIS A 282 -19.67 -13.04 7.81
C HIS A 282 -18.80 -12.92 9.06
N HIS A 283 -18.11 -13.99 9.46
CA HIS A 283 -17.15 -13.96 10.55
C HIS A 283 -15.97 -13.02 10.25
N TYR A 284 -15.50 -13.03 9.01
CA TYR A 284 -14.42 -12.15 8.56
C TYR A 284 -14.84 -10.66 8.65
N ILE A 285 -16.04 -10.31 8.15
CA ILE A 285 -16.58 -8.95 8.27
C ILE A 285 -16.71 -8.55 9.75
N ALA A 286 -17.26 -9.43 10.58
CA ALA A 286 -17.43 -9.17 12.00
C ALA A 286 -16.09 -8.90 12.72
N GLY A 287 -15.02 -9.58 12.31
CA GLY A 287 -13.66 -9.31 12.78
C GLY A 287 -13.18 -7.91 12.40
N LEU A 288 -13.38 -7.51 11.14
CA LEU A 288 -13.08 -6.16 10.69
C LEU A 288 -13.86 -5.10 11.47
N GLN A 289 -15.17 -5.29 11.70
CA GLN A 289 -15.98 -4.37 12.50
C GLN A 289 -15.46 -4.25 13.94
N LYS A 290 -15.17 -5.39 14.59
CA LYS A 290 -14.76 -5.41 16.00
C LYS A 290 -13.39 -4.78 16.23
N TYR A 291 -12.43 -5.07 15.35
CA TYR A 291 -11.02 -4.74 15.59
C TYR A 291 -10.54 -3.47 14.90
N SER A 292 -11.23 -2.96 13.85
CA SER A 292 -10.81 -1.74 13.15
C SER A 292 -10.57 -0.53 14.05
N PRO A 293 -11.36 -0.27 15.12
CA PRO A 293 -11.06 0.85 16.02
C PRO A 293 -9.69 0.77 16.68
N ALA A 294 -9.26 -0.44 17.08
CA ALA A 294 -7.94 -0.66 17.67
C ALA A 294 -6.81 -0.63 16.64
N LEU A 295 -7.14 -0.81 15.36
CA LEU A 295 -6.20 -0.86 14.23
C LEU A 295 -6.04 0.48 13.52
N MET A 296 -6.77 1.53 13.95
CA MET A 296 -6.67 2.87 13.38
C MET A 296 -5.24 3.43 13.30
N PRO A 297 -4.31 3.17 14.24
CA PRO A 297 -2.93 3.61 14.08
C PRO A 297 -2.20 3.05 12.84
N PHE A 298 -2.65 1.92 12.29
CA PHE A 298 -2.12 1.35 11.05
C PHE A 298 -2.83 1.88 9.80
N PHE A 299 -4.08 2.35 9.93
CA PHE A 299 -4.89 2.90 8.84
C PHE A 299 -4.76 4.42 8.72
N ALA A 300 -4.52 5.10 9.83
CA ALA A 300 -4.39 6.55 9.95
C ALA A 300 -3.17 6.90 10.83
N PRO A 301 -1.92 6.66 10.34
CA PRO A 301 -0.72 6.68 11.19
C PRO A 301 -0.26 8.08 11.61
N ASN A 302 -0.78 9.12 10.98
CA ASN A 302 -0.35 10.50 11.23
C ASN A 302 -1.51 11.38 11.72
N VAL A 303 -1.21 12.48 12.38
CA VAL A 303 -2.23 13.48 12.77
C VAL A 303 -3.01 13.98 11.54
N ASN A 304 -2.33 14.15 10.41
CA ASN A 304 -2.96 14.51 9.13
C ASN A 304 -3.97 13.47 8.66
N SER A 305 -3.72 12.18 8.89
CA SER A 305 -4.58 11.08 8.42
C SER A 305 -5.99 11.18 9.00
N TYR A 306 -6.13 11.59 10.26
CA TYR A 306 -7.43 11.76 10.90
C TYR A 306 -8.26 12.91 10.31
N ARG A 307 -7.63 13.87 9.63
CA ARG A 307 -8.34 14.95 8.93
C ARG A 307 -9.07 14.47 7.68
N ARG A 308 -8.71 13.28 7.17
CA ARG A 308 -9.42 12.61 6.08
C ARG A 308 -10.76 12.06 6.56
N ILE A 309 -10.84 11.60 7.82
CA ILE A 309 -12.01 10.94 8.39
C ILE A 309 -13.02 12.01 8.81
N ALA A 310 -13.87 12.42 7.87
CA ALA A 310 -14.91 13.42 8.10
C ALA A 310 -16.13 13.09 7.23
N PRO A 311 -17.35 13.43 7.69
CA PRO A 311 -18.57 13.20 6.91
C PRO A 311 -18.53 13.88 5.54
N GLU A 312 -19.20 13.28 4.56
CA GLU A 312 -19.46 13.84 3.21
C GLU A 312 -18.22 14.08 2.32
N ILE A 313 -17.04 13.56 2.69
CA ILE A 313 -15.81 13.68 1.90
C ILE A 313 -15.20 12.32 1.49
N SER A 314 -16.06 11.34 1.23
CA SER A 314 -15.73 9.99 0.73
C SER A 314 -14.98 9.07 1.69
N ALA A 315 -14.54 9.55 2.87
CA ALA A 315 -13.93 8.70 3.88
C ALA A 315 -14.97 8.11 4.82
N PRO A 316 -14.84 6.85 5.25
CA PRO A 316 -15.80 6.24 6.17
C PRO A 316 -15.66 6.84 7.57
N THR A 317 -16.80 7.09 8.22
CA THR A 317 -16.90 7.57 9.61
C THR A 317 -17.51 6.53 10.55
N SER A 318 -17.93 5.38 10.04
CA SER A 318 -18.59 4.32 10.79
C SER A 318 -18.03 2.94 10.45
N LEU A 319 -18.30 1.97 11.32
CA LEU A 319 -17.92 0.55 11.14
C LEU A 319 -18.99 -0.27 10.40
N HIS A 320 -19.96 0.39 9.78
CA HIS A 320 -20.97 -0.30 9.00
C HIS A 320 -20.35 -1.03 7.80
N TRP A 321 -20.97 -2.12 7.44
CA TRP A 321 -20.73 -2.80 6.18
C TRP A 321 -22.00 -2.84 5.34
N GLY A 322 -21.88 -2.96 4.03
CA GLY A 322 -23.02 -3.01 3.14
C GLY A 322 -22.67 -3.35 1.71
N TYR A 323 -23.70 -3.82 0.97
CA TYR A 323 -23.57 -4.17 -0.44
C TYR A 323 -23.56 -2.92 -1.29
N ASP A 324 -22.54 -2.80 -2.13
CA ASP A 324 -22.33 -1.71 -3.08
C ASP A 324 -22.54 -0.29 -2.49
N ASN A 325 -22.30 -0.13 -1.22
CA ASN A 325 -22.48 1.11 -0.49
C ASN A 325 -21.13 1.81 -0.24
N ARG A 326 -20.89 2.94 -0.90
CA ARG A 326 -19.62 3.69 -0.79
C ARG A 326 -19.57 4.58 0.45
N THR A 327 -20.62 4.66 1.26
CA THR A 327 -20.66 5.47 2.49
C THR A 327 -20.25 4.69 3.73
N VAL A 328 -20.17 3.35 3.65
CA VAL A 328 -19.76 2.48 4.76
C VAL A 328 -18.23 2.27 4.81
N GLY A 329 -17.72 1.82 5.95
CA GLY A 329 -16.30 1.48 6.12
C GLY A 329 -15.89 0.18 5.45
N LEU A 330 -16.81 -0.78 5.35
CA LEU A 330 -16.58 -2.10 4.76
C LEU A 330 -17.61 -2.34 3.65
N ARG A 331 -17.19 -2.15 2.41
CA ARG A 331 -18.06 -2.33 1.26
C ARG A 331 -17.91 -3.75 0.68
N VAL A 332 -19.02 -4.37 0.35
CA VAL A 332 -19.09 -5.61 -0.43
C VAL A 332 -19.53 -5.25 -1.86
N PRO A 333 -18.61 -5.16 -2.83
CA PRO A 333 -18.98 -4.88 -4.21
C PRO A 333 -19.86 -5.98 -4.79
N LEU A 334 -20.78 -5.61 -5.68
CA LEU A 334 -21.57 -6.59 -6.43
C LEU A 334 -20.65 -7.39 -7.38
N SER A 335 -20.70 -8.71 -7.28
CA SER A 335 -19.84 -9.61 -8.08
C SER A 335 -20.45 -11.00 -8.14
N GLY A 336 -19.94 -11.86 -9.03
CA GLY A 336 -20.17 -13.31 -8.96
C GLY A 336 -19.50 -13.96 -7.75
N PRO A 337 -19.85 -15.21 -7.44
CA PRO A 337 -19.33 -15.94 -6.28
C PRO A 337 -17.81 -16.04 -6.25
N GLU A 338 -17.19 -16.25 -7.40
CA GLU A 338 -15.74 -16.38 -7.57
C GLU A 338 -14.97 -15.08 -7.26
N ALA A 339 -15.63 -13.93 -7.42
CA ALA A 339 -15.06 -12.60 -7.20
C ALA A 339 -15.59 -11.92 -5.91
N ARG A 340 -16.28 -12.68 -5.04
CA ARG A 340 -16.79 -12.15 -3.77
C ARG A 340 -15.65 -11.66 -2.90
N ARG A 341 -15.74 -10.41 -2.45
CA ARG A 341 -14.69 -9.72 -1.73
C ARG A 341 -15.22 -8.64 -0.81
N ILE A 342 -14.39 -8.21 0.09
CA ILE A 342 -14.67 -7.11 1.01
C ILE A 342 -13.66 -6.00 0.74
N GLU A 343 -14.12 -4.78 0.58
CA GLU A 343 -13.31 -3.59 0.47
C GLU A 343 -13.19 -2.91 1.84
N ASN A 344 -11.97 -2.85 2.38
CA ASN A 344 -11.66 -2.04 3.57
C ASN A 344 -11.31 -0.62 3.12
N ARG A 345 -12.14 0.35 3.50
CA ARG A 345 -12.06 1.75 3.10
C ARG A 345 -11.40 2.67 4.14
N PHE A 346 -11.00 2.14 5.30
CA PHE A 346 -10.41 2.93 6.39
C PHE A 346 -9.02 3.48 6.08
N PRO A 347 -8.08 2.73 5.47
CA PRO A 347 -6.72 3.19 5.31
C PRO A 347 -6.59 4.43 4.44
N GLY A 348 -5.77 5.39 4.90
CA GLY A 348 -5.36 6.54 4.11
C GLY A 348 -4.18 6.21 3.19
N ALA A 349 -3.98 7.01 2.15
CA ALA A 349 -2.89 6.81 1.19
C ALA A 349 -1.50 6.91 1.84
N ASP A 350 -1.38 7.53 3.00
CA ASP A 350 -0.15 7.64 3.80
C ASP A 350 0.12 6.41 4.70
N ALA A 351 -0.82 5.46 4.77
CA ALA A 351 -0.62 4.23 5.51
C ALA A 351 0.53 3.40 4.92
N ASN A 352 1.24 2.68 5.80
CA ASN A 352 2.21 1.68 5.40
C ASN A 352 1.46 0.47 4.81
N PRO A 353 1.66 0.10 3.53
CA PRO A 353 0.87 -0.95 2.89
C PRO A 353 1.03 -2.32 3.57
N TYR A 354 2.22 -2.65 4.05
CA TYR A 354 2.47 -3.93 4.74
C TYR A 354 1.71 -4.02 6.06
N LEU A 355 1.76 -2.96 6.86
CA LEU A 355 1.08 -2.93 8.16
C LEU A 355 -0.43 -2.82 8.00
N ALA A 356 -0.91 -2.03 7.05
CA ALA A 356 -2.34 -1.87 6.82
C ALA A 356 -2.98 -3.17 6.29
N ILE A 357 -2.33 -3.87 5.37
CA ILE A 357 -2.77 -5.21 4.91
C ILE A 357 -2.69 -6.21 6.07
N ALA A 358 -1.58 -6.26 6.81
CA ALA A 358 -1.43 -7.17 7.94
C ALA A 358 -2.51 -6.94 9.02
N ALA A 359 -2.81 -5.69 9.35
CA ALA A 359 -3.86 -5.31 10.30
C ALA A 359 -5.25 -5.76 9.80
N THR A 360 -5.56 -5.48 8.54
CA THR A 360 -6.82 -5.89 7.90
C THR A 360 -7.00 -7.41 7.94
N LEU A 361 -6.00 -8.15 7.47
CA LEU A 361 -6.02 -9.61 7.46
C LEU A 361 -6.09 -10.18 8.88
N THR A 362 -5.36 -9.60 9.86
CA THR A 362 -5.43 -10.03 11.26
C THR A 362 -6.83 -9.86 11.84
N ALA A 363 -7.50 -8.74 11.56
CA ALA A 363 -8.87 -8.51 12.02
C ALA A 363 -9.83 -9.57 11.47
N GLY A 364 -9.74 -9.85 10.15
CA GLY A 364 -10.55 -10.91 9.52
C GLY A 364 -10.26 -12.30 10.11
N LEU A 365 -8.98 -12.63 10.32
CA LEU A 365 -8.55 -13.91 10.91
C LEU A 365 -9.13 -14.10 12.31
N LEU A 366 -9.01 -13.09 13.18
CA LEU A 366 -9.57 -13.14 14.52
C LEU A 366 -11.11 -13.28 14.50
N GLY A 367 -11.77 -12.63 13.55
CA GLY A 367 -13.21 -12.80 13.35
C GLY A 367 -13.61 -14.24 13.04
N MET A 368 -12.86 -14.91 12.19
CA MET A 368 -13.06 -16.33 11.85
C MET A 368 -12.75 -17.26 13.03
N GLU A 369 -11.62 -17.07 13.71
CA GLU A 369 -11.21 -17.89 14.86
C GLU A 369 -12.21 -17.79 16.03
N GLU A 370 -12.70 -16.59 16.31
CA GLU A 370 -13.67 -16.31 17.38
C GLU A 370 -15.12 -16.58 16.95
N LYS A 371 -15.37 -16.88 15.66
CA LYS A 371 -16.70 -17.07 15.08
C LYS A 371 -17.64 -15.92 15.40
N LEU A 372 -17.14 -14.70 15.22
CA LEU A 372 -17.88 -13.48 15.51
C LEU A 372 -19.10 -13.35 14.59
N LYS A 373 -20.14 -12.70 15.10
CA LYS A 373 -21.34 -12.39 14.31
C LYS A 373 -21.28 -10.94 13.86
N THR A 374 -21.46 -10.73 12.56
CA THR A 374 -21.58 -9.40 11.99
C THR A 374 -22.93 -8.77 12.31
N THR A 375 -23.01 -7.45 12.21
CA THR A 375 -24.31 -6.75 12.18
C THR A 375 -25.02 -7.03 10.86
N ASP A 376 -26.29 -6.64 10.75
CA ASP A 376 -26.96 -6.62 9.46
C ASP A 376 -26.28 -5.65 8.50
N ALA A 377 -26.35 -5.92 7.20
CA ALA A 377 -25.84 -5.03 6.17
C ALA A 377 -26.57 -3.69 6.22
N TYR A 378 -25.82 -2.59 6.25
CA TYR A 378 -26.38 -1.27 6.33
C TYR A 378 -26.96 -0.82 4.98
N VAL A 379 -28.19 -0.36 5.02
CA VAL A 379 -28.92 0.18 3.85
C VAL A 379 -29.22 1.65 4.08
N GLY A 380 -28.68 2.51 3.24
CA GLY A 380 -28.84 3.95 3.35
C GLY A 380 -27.51 4.70 3.37
N ASN A 381 -27.52 5.98 3.71
CA ASN A 381 -26.35 6.81 3.81
C ASN A 381 -25.71 6.69 5.21
N ALA A 382 -24.57 6.02 5.33
CA ALA A 382 -23.93 5.78 6.61
C ALA A 382 -23.36 7.06 7.29
N TYR A 383 -23.33 8.18 6.59
CA TYR A 383 -22.98 9.47 7.21
C TYR A 383 -24.09 10.06 8.08
N ASP A 384 -25.33 9.60 7.89
CA ASP A 384 -26.47 10.04 8.69
C ASP A 384 -26.46 9.41 10.10
N GLU A 385 -25.76 8.28 10.26
CA GLU A 385 -25.60 7.53 11.52
C GLU A 385 -24.11 7.15 11.75
N PRO A 386 -23.25 8.11 12.06
CA PRO A 386 -21.81 7.91 12.19
C PRO A 386 -21.38 7.09 13.44
#